data_3c6fc3b716a0924644ba9a36a5e431ad
#
_entry.id   3c6fc3b716a0924644ba9a36a5e431ad
#
_cell.length_a   1.000
_cell.length_b   1.000
_cell.length_c   1.000
_cell.angle_alpha   90.00
_cell.angle_beta   90.00
_cell.angle_gamma   90.00
#
_symmetry.space_group_name_H-M   'P 1'
#
loop_
_entity.id
_entity.type
_entity.pdbx_description
1 polymer ?
#
loop_
_entity_poly.entity_id
_entity_poly.type
_entity_poly.pdbx_seq_one_letter_code
_entity_poly.pdbx_strand_id
1 'polypeptide(L)'
;MYSFFDTHTHLDYLQQFTGQPSAQLMQNVQMAGVQKILIVAVLQRDFKTIEKMTALYPEQLYYGLGLHPLYIKEHQAQDLDLLEQALATRSPNCTAVAEIGLERAVPELLTDELWRKQCDFFEAQLYLAKKHDLPVNMHSRKSQDQLLSFIKRIEVPK
;
A
#
# COMPACT_ATOMS: atom_id res chain seq x y z
N MET A 1 -20.71 -12.01 18.16
CA MET A 1 -20.34 -10.66 17.67
C MET A 1 -19.43 -10.87 16.48
N TYR A 2 -19.71 -10.26 15.34
CA TYR A 2 -18.83 -10.38 14.17
C TYR A 2 -17.54 -9.62 14.45
N SER A 3 -16.40 -10.16 13.99
CA SER A 3 -15.11 -9.49 14.03
C SER A 3 -14.67 -9.20 12.60
N PHE A 4 -14.21 -7.98 12.35
CA PHE A 4 -13.80 -7.54 11.03
C PHE A 4 -12.28 -7.34 10.97
N PHE A 5 -11.72 -7.66 9.82
CA PHE A 5 -10.39 -7.24 9.42
C PHE A 5 -10.54 -6.23 8.28
N ASP A 6 -10.20 -4.98 8.54
CA ASP A 6 -10.11 -3.96 7.49
C ASP A 6 -8.80 -4.16 6.73
N THR A 7 -8.92 -4.62 5.50
CA THR A 7 -7.76 -4.98 4.67
C THR A 7 -7.22 -3.81 3.85
N HIS A 8 -7.79 -2.59 3.99
CA HIS A 8 -7.33 -1.43 3.23
C HIS A 8 -7.73 -0.13 3.91
N THR A 9 -6.78 0.56 4.52
CA THR A 9 -7.00 1.90 5.09
C THR A 9 -5.72 2.74 5.08
N HIS A 10 -5.91 4.06 5.08
CA HIS A 10 -4.85 5.06 5.27
C HIS A 10 -4.99 5.71 6.65
N LEU A 11 -4.76 4.93 7.70
CA LEU A 11 -4.93 5.37 9.09
C LEU A 11 -3.97 6.50 9.47
N ASP A 12 -2.78 6.52 8.88
CA ASP A 12 -1.78 7.58 8.97
C ASP A 12 -2.30 8.92 8.44
N TYR A 13 -2.91 8.91 7.26
CA TYR A 13 -3.58 10.10 6.70
C TYR A 13 -4.79 10.52 7.52
N LEU A 14 -5.60 9.56 7.98
CA LEU A 14 -6.75 9.89 8.85
C LEU A 14 -6.28 10.56 10.14
N GLN A 15 -5.20 10.08 10.76
CA GLN A 15 -4.59 10.73 11.93
C GLN A 15 -4.13 12.15 11.60
N GLN A 16 -3.45 12.33 10.49
CA GLN A 16 -2.96 13.64 10.05
C GLN A 16 -4.11 14.63 9.77
N PHE A 17 -5.14 14.16 9.07
CA PHE A 17 -6.30 15.01 8.72
C PHE A 17 -7.15 15.41 9.91
N THR A 18 -7.38 14.49 10.84
CA THR A 18 -8.28 14.74 11.97
C THR A 18 -7.57 15.34 13.18
N GLY A 19 -6.23 15.21 13.24
CA GLY A 19 -5.44 15.56 14.42
C GLY A 19 -5.71 14.65 15.64
N GLN A 20 -6.49 13.57 15.46
CA GLN A 20 -6.82 12.66 16.56
C GLN A 20 -5.61 11.84 16.97
N PRO A 21 -5.36 11.63 18.28
CA PRO A 21 -4.33 10.71 18.73
C PRO A 21 -4.61 9.27 18.26
N SER A 22 -3.56 8.50 17.97
CA SER A 22 -3.68 7.09 17.56
C SER A 22 -4.55 6.28 18.53
N ALA A 23 -4.43 6.53 19.83
CA ALA A 23 -5.24 5.85 20.85
C ALA A 23 -6.76 6.09 20.66
N GLN A 24 -7.16 7.30 20.29
CA GLN A 24 -8.57 7.60 20.02
C GLN A 24 -9.06 6.92 18.73
N LEU A 25 -8.23 6.90 17.69
CA LEU A 25 -8.55 6.18 16.44
C LEU A 25 -8.73 4.68 16.72
N MET A 26 -7.81 4.08 17.48
CA MET A 26 -7.90 2.65 17.84
C MET A 26 -9.10 2.32 18.71
N GLN A 27 -9.50 3.23 19.61
CA GLN A 27 -10.72 3.06 20.39
C GLN A 27 -11.96 3.06 19.47
N ASN A 28 -12.04 3.99 18.51
CA ASN A 28 -13.13 4.05 17.53
C ASN A 28 -13.20 2.77 16.68
N VAL A 29 -12.04 2.25 16.26
CA VAL A 29 -11.90 0.99 15.51
C VAL A 29 -12.49 -0.18 16.30
N GLN A 30 -12.14 -0.31 17.59
CA GLN A 30 -12.65 -1.36 18.47
C GLN A 30 -14.16 -1.24 18.68
N MET A 31 -14.67 -0.03 18.89
CA MET A 31 -16.11 0.22 19.03
C MET A 31 -16.90 -0.13 17.78
N ALA A 32 -16.29 0.00 16.60
CA ALA A 32 -16.87 -0.42 15.31
C ALA A 32 -16.79 -1.95 15.06
N GLY A 33 -16.19 -2.72 15.97
CA GLY A 33 -16.03 -4.18 15.83
C GLY A 33 -14.89 -4.60 14.89
N VAL A 34 -14.04 -3.66 14.47
CA VAL A 34 -12.84 -3.96 13.69
C VAL A 34 -11.73 -4.40 14.64
N GLN A 35 -11.19 -5.60 14.42
CA GLN A 35 -10.16 -6.16 15.28
C GLN A 35 -8.75 -5.99 14.73
N LYS A 36 -8.63 -5.99 13.41
CA LYS A 36 -7.36 -5.85 12.71
C LYS A 36 -7.49 -4.89 11.54
N ILE A 37 -6.41 -4.19 11.26
CA ILE A 37 -6.32 -3.21 10.16
C ILE A 37 -5.02 -3.45 9.40
N LEU A 38 -5.11 -3.41 8.06
CA LEU A 38 -3.98 -3.27 7.17
C LEU A 38 -3.87 -1.81 6.71
N ILE A 39 -2.83 -1.12 7.18
CA ILE A 39 -2.49 0.22 6.70
C ILE A 39 -1.70 0.07 5.41
N VAL A 40 -2.13 0.74 4.34
CA VAL A 40 -1.45 0.68 3.04
C VAL A 40 -0.73 1.99 2.74
N ALA A 41 0.54 1.90 2.37
CA ALA A 41 1.36 3.07 2.08
C ALA A 41 0.99 3.69 0.73
N VAL A 42 1.24 4.98 0.60
CA VAL A 42 1.01 5.75 -0.63
C VAL A 42 2.33 6.24 -1.22
N LEU A 43 3.21 6.77 -0.39
CA LEU A 43 4.48 7.38 -0.77
C LEU A 43 5.62 6.81 0.07
N GLN A 44 6.81 6.76 -0.51
CA GLN A 44 7.99 6.25 0.19
C GLN A 44 8.27 6.98 1.52
N ARG A 45 8.03 8.27 1.57
CA ARG A 45 8.22 9.10 2.79
C ARG A 45 7.31 8.70 3.96
N ASP A 46 6.20 7.98 3.70
CA ASP A 46 5.22 7.57 4.71
C ASP A 46 5.62 6.26 5.41
N PHE A 47 6.53 5.47 4.84
CA PHE A 47 6.90 4.15 5.32
C PHE A 47 7.25 4.13 6.81
N LYS A 48 8.17 5.01 7.24
CA LYS A 48 8.58 5.08 8.65
C LYS A 48 7.47 5.51 9.60
N THR A 49 6.53 6.33 9.14
CA THR A 49 5.37 6.75 9.93
C THR A 49 4.43 5.58 10.16
N ILE A 50 4.15 4.80 9.11
CA ILE A 50 3.30 3.62 9.17
C ILE A 50 3.93 2.54 10.06
N GLU A 51 5.24 2.27 9.91
CA GLU A 51 5.98 1.33 10.76
C GLU A 51 5.89 1.71 12.25
N LYS A 52 6.13 2.98 12.58
CA LYS A 52 6.03 3.47 13.96
C LYS A 52 4.62 3.36 14.52
N MET A 53 3.60 3.69 13.71
CA MET A 53 2.20 3.57 14.11
C MET A 53 1.85 2.11 14.41
N THR A 54 2.25 1.20 13.53
CA THR A 54 2.01 -0.24 13.69
C THR A 54 2.71 -0.81 14.92
N ALA A 55 3.92 -0.36 15.22
CA ALA A 55 4.67 -0.79 16.40
C ALA A 55 4.00 -0.43 17.73
N LEU A 56 3.11 0.57 17.76
CA LEU A 56 2.32 0.92 18.95
C LEU A 56 1.18 -0.08 19.23
N TYR A 57 0.70 -0.78 18.20
CA TYR A 57 -0.44 -1.70 18.29
C TYR A 57 -0.18 -2.99 17.50
N PRO A 58 0.87 -3.76 17.83
CA PRO A 58 1.37 -4.85 16.98
C PRO A 58 0.39 -6.02 16.82
N GLU A 59 -0.57 -6.18 17.76
CA GLU A 59 -1.59 -7.23 17.68
C GLU A 59 -2.78 -6.86 16.77
N GLN A 60 -2.93 -5.57 16.44
CA GLN A 60 -4.10 -5.03 15.74
C GLN A 60 -3.75 -4.40 14.41
N LEU A 61 -2.58 -3.79 14.30
CA LEU A 61 -2.14 -3.08 13.10
C LEU A 61 -1.12 -3.91 12.31
N TYR A 62 -1.40 -4.05 11.05
CA TYR A 62 -0.53 -4.58 10.02
C TYR A 62 -0.30 -3.50 8.97
N TYR A 63 0.71 -3.64 8.14
CA TYR A 63 0.96 -2.67 7.08
C TYR A 63 1.44 -3.32 5.79
N GLY A 64 1.24 -2.58 4.70
CA GLY A 64 1.82 -2.84 3.40
C GLY A 64 2.62 -1.64 2.92
N LEU A 65 3.75 -1.89 2.27
CA LEU A 65 4.59 -0.87 1.68
C LEU A 65 4.44 -0.90 0.16
N GLY A 66 4.23 0.26 -0.43
CA GLY A 66 4.03 0.41 -1.88
C GLY A 66 4.08 1.86 -2.33
N LEU A 67 4.07 2.05 -3.64
CA LEU A 67 4.14 3.33 -4.32
C LEU A 67 2.88 3.49 -5.18
N HIS A 68 1.95 4.32 -4.71
CA HIS A 68 0.60 4.43 -5.25
C HIS A 68 0.58 5.16 -6.60
N PRO A 69 -0.11 4.65 -7.64
CA PRO A 69 -0.08 5.21 -9.00
C PRO A 69 -0.64 6.63 -9.11
N LEU A 70 -1.54 7.04 -8.23
CA LEU A 70 -2.08 8.40 -8.22
C LEU A 70 -0.98 9.48 -8.05
N TYR A 71 0.12 9.10 -7.40
CA TYR A 71 1.27 9.97 -7.12
C TYR A 71 2.45 9.71 -8.04
N ILE A 72 2.23 9.11 -9.20
CA ILE A 72 3.30 8.71 -10.13
C ILE A 72 4.23 9.86 -10.54
N LYS A 73 3.74 11.10 -10.56
CA LYS A 73 4.54 12.29 -10.84
C LYS A 73 5.60 12.55 -9.77
N GLU A 74 5.35 12.18 -8.51
CA GLU A 74 6.25 12.38 -7.39
C GLU A 74 7.28 11.27 -7.25
N HIS A 75 6.94 10.05 -7.64
CA HIS A 75 7.83 8.89 -7.52
C HIS A 75 9.08 9.04 -8.38
N GLN A 76 10.22 8.63 -7.81
CA GLN A 76 11.51 8.55 -8.48
C GLN A 76 11.95 7.08 -8.57
N ALA A 77 12.81 6.73 -9.54
CA ALA A 77 13.33 5.36 -9.66
C ALA A 77 13.97 4.87 -8.36
N GLN A 78 14.65 5.74 -7.63
CA GLN A 78 15.23 5.44 -6.33
C GLN A 78 14.20 4.98 -5.28
N ASP A 79 12.93 5.37 -5.39
CA ASP A 79 11.88 4.96 -4.45
C ASP A 79 11.61 3.46 -4.52
N LEU A 80 11.84 2.82 -5.68
CA LEU A 80 11.77 1.37 -5.83
C LEU A 80 12.91 0.67 -5.07
N ASP A 81 14.13 1.23 -5.10
CA ASP A 81 15.26 0.70 -4.34
C ASP A 81 15.02 0.83 -2.83
N LEU A 82 14.46 1.97 -2.40
CA LEU A 82 14.09 2.21 -1.00
C LEU A 82 12.94 1.29 -0.55
N LEU A 83 11.97 1.02 -1.41
CA LEU A 83 10.92 0.04 -1.15
C LEU A 83 11.51 -1.36 -0.98
N GLU A 84 12.41 -1.78 -1.86
CA GLU A 84 13.08 -3.09 -1.76
C GLU A 84 13.85 -3.23 -0.44
N GLN A 85 14.63 -2.21 -0.06
CA GLN A 85 15.36 -2.18 1.21
C GLN A 85 14.41 -2.27 2.42
N ALA A 86 13.30 -1.52 2.40
CA ALA A 86 12.29 -1.57 3.46
C ALA A 86 11.63 -2.95 3.56
N LEU A 87 11.31 -3.58 2.43
CA LEU A 87 10.77 -4.94 2.40
C LEU A 87 11.76 -5.98 2.89
N ALA A 88 13.06 -5.82 2.60
CA ALA A 88 14.09 -6.74 3.06
C ALA A 88 14.31 -6.70 4.58
N THR A 89 14.07 -5.55 5.21
CA THR A 89 14.26 -5.33 6.66
C THR A 89 12.96 -5.20 7.43
N ARG A 90 11.84 -5.55 6.81
CA ARG A 90 10.48 -5.37 7.37
C ARG A 90 10.26 -6.10 8.69
N SER A 91 9.40 -5.55 9.52
CA SER A 91 8.88 -6.24 10.69
C SER A 91 7.87 -7.34 10.29
N PRO A 92 7.55 -8.29 11.18
CA PRO A 92 6.53 -9.31 10.92
C PRO A 92 5.13 -8.75 10.62
N ASN A 93 4.86 -7.50 11.01
CA ASN A 93 3.59 -6.82 10.75
C ASN A 93 3.49 -6.25 9.31
N CYS A 94 4.59 -6.23 8.55
CA CYS A 94 4.53 -5.93 7.12
C CYS A 94 4.10 -7.19 6.36
N THR A 95 2.86 -7.20 5.93
CA THR A 95 2.21 -8.40 5.41
C THR A 95 1.80 -8.31 3.94
N ALA A 96 2.08 -7.20 3.27
CA ALA A 96 1.73 -7.01 1.86
C ALA A 96 2.67 -6.01 1.17
N VAL A 97 2.72 -6.08 -0.15
CA VAL A 97 3.17 -4.94 -0.97
C VAL A 97 1.91 -4.14 -1.36
N ALA A 98 1.78 -2.94 -0.82
CA ALA A 98 0.55 -2.14 -0.88
C ALA A 98 0.76 -0.64 -0.52
N GLU A 99 0.03 0.30 -1.09
CA GLU A 99 -0.93 0.13 -2.17
C GLU A 99 -0.23 0.32 -3.52
N ILE A 100 -0.38 -0.62 -4.42
CA ILE A 100 0.22 -0.57 -5.76
C ILE A 100 -0.86 -0.65 -6.82
N GLY A 101 -0.57 -0.36 -8.08
CA GLY A 101 -1.56 -0.54 -9.13
C GLY A 101 -1.49 0.47 -10.26
N LEU A 102 -2.66 0.70 -10.91
CA LEU A 102 -2.80 1.59 -12.06
C LEU A 102 -4.01 2.51 -11.92
N GLU A 103 -3.80 3.80 -12.21
CA GLU A 103 -4.82 4.85 -12.20
C GLU A 103 -5.07 5.33 -13.63
N ARG A 104 -6.24 5.04 -14.17
CA ARG A 104 -6.63 5.44 -15.54
C ARG A 104 -7.84 6.37 -15.59
N ALA A 105 -8.33 6.82 -14.45
CA ALA A 105 -9.46 7.74 -14.39
C ALA A 105 -9.05 9.22 -14.30
N VAL A 106 -7.77 9.51 -14.06
CA VAL A 106 -7.21 10.87 -13.96
C VAL A 106 -6.51 11.25 -15.25
N PRO A 107 -7.08 12.13 -16.10
CA PRO A 107 -6.54 12.45 -17.42
C PRO A 107 -5.11 12.95 -17.40
N GLU A 108 -4.73 13.73 -16.38
CA GLU A 108 -3.39 14.33 -16.22
C GLU A 108 -2.28 13.31 -15.95
N LEU A 109 -2.65 12.05 -15.69
CA LEU A 109 -1.73 10.93 -15.47
C LEU A 109 -1.63 9.99 -16.69
N LEU A 110 -2.32 10.32 -17.80
CA LEU A 110 -2.42 9.47 -18.99
C LEU A 110 -1.59 9.92 -20.18
N THR A 111 -0.62 10.83 -20.00
CA THR A 111 0.40 11.04 -21.03
C THR A 111 1.17 9.74 -21.27
N ASP A 112 1.67 9.50 -22.47
CA ASP A 112 2.40 8.27 -22.80
C ASP A 112 3.56 8.00 -21.84
N GLU A 113 4.26 9.06 -21.40
CA GLU A 113 5.35 8.98 -20.44
C GLU A 113 4.86 8.53 -19.06
N LEU A 114 3.84 9.19 -18.50
CA LEU A 114 3.33 8.90 -17.16
C LEU A 114 2.63 7.54 -17.11
N TRP A 115 1.91 7.18 -18.17
CA TRP A 115 1.28 5.86 -18.25
C TRP A 115 2.34 4.75 -18.31
N ARG A 116 3.39 4.92 -19.11
CA ARG A 116 4.51 3.97 -19.13
C ARG A 116 5.15 3.87 -17.74
N LYS A 117 5.43 5.01 -17.12
CA LYS A 117 6.00 5.05 -15.75
C LYS A 117 5.10 4.33 -14.74
N GLN A 118 3.77 4.49 -14.79
CA GLN A 118 2.86 3.72 -13.93
C GLN A 118 3.00 2.21 -14.16
N CYS A 119 3.04 1.78 -15.42
CA CYS A 119 3.19 0.37 -15.77
C CYS A 119 4.54 -0.19 -15.27
N ASP A 120 5.63 0.53 -15.47
CA ASP A 120 6.98 0.13 -15.04
C ASP A 120 7.06 0.01 -13.51
N PHE A 121 6.49 0.98 -12.77
CA PHE A 121 6.44 0.95 -11.32
C PHE A 121 5.56 -0.17 -10.79
N PHE A 122 4.42 -0.40 -11.41
CA PHE A 122 3.53 -1.50 -11.01
C PHE A 122 4.20 -2.85 -11.24
N GLU A 123 4.81 -3.05 -12.41
CA GLU A 123 5.54 -4.28 -12.73
C GLU A 123 6.68 -4.54 -11.75
N ALA A 124 7.51 -3.54 -11.48
CA ALA A 124 8.62 -3.65 -10.54
C ALA A 124 8.12 -4.06 -9.13
N GLN A 125 7.04 -3.46 -8.66
CA GLN A 125 6.45 -3.77 -7.35
C GLN A 125 5.84 -5.18 -7.30
N LEU A 126 5.28 -5.70 -8.38
CA LEU A 126 4.85 -7.09 -8.47
C LEU A 126 6.04 -8.06 -8.36
N TYR A 127 7.18 -7.75 -8.99
CA TYR A 127 8.39 -8.55 -8.82
C TYR A 127 8.94 -8.50 -7.39
N LEU A 128 8.86 -7.36 -6.72
CA LEU A 128 9.22 -7.25 -5.30
C LEU A 128 8.28 -8.08 -4.42
N ALA A 129 6.98 -8.06 -4.68
CA ALA A 129 6.01 -8.89 -3.97
C ALA A 129 6.34 -10.38 -4.13
N LYS A 130 6.61 -10.83 -5.35
CA LYS A 130 7.05 -12.21 -5.64
C LYS A 130 8.36 -12.56 -4.94
N LYS A 131 9.37 -11.69 -5.01
CA LYS A 131 10.68 -11.87 -4.39
C LYS A 131 10.60 -12.06 -2.87
N HIS A 132 9.73 -11.29 -2.22
CA HIS A 132 9.58 -11.28 -0.77
C HIS A 132 8.46 -12.21 -0.25
N ASP A 133 7.80 -12.95 -1.14
CA ASP A 133 6.68 -13.85 -0.85
C ASP A 133 5.55 -13.12 -0.10
N LEU A 134 5.15 -11.96 -0.62
CA LEU A 134 4.09 -11.13 -0.06
C LEU A 134 2.92 -11.01 -1.03
N PRO A 135 1.67 -11.08 -0.55
CA PRO A 135 0.51 -10.73 -1.34
C PRO A 135 0.51 -9.24 -1.69
N VAL A 136 -0.30 -8.87 -2.67
CA VAL A 136 -0.47 -7.49 -3.09
C VAL A 136 -1.86 -6.97 -2.78
N ASN A 137 -1.94 -5.69 -2.40
CA ASN A 137 -3.19 -4.95 -2.32
C ASN A 137 -3.17 -3.83 -3.36
N MET A 138 -4.22 -3.77 -4.22
CA MET A 138 -4.11 -3.06 -5.48
C MET A 138 -5.15 -1.96 -5.66
N HIS A 139 -4.67 -0.79 -6.04
CA HIS A 139 -5.45 0.27 -6.63
C HIS A 139 -5.85 -0.06 -8.07
N SER A 140 -7.12 0.08 -8.40
CA SER A 140 -7.63 -0.14 -9.76
C SER A 140 -8.74 0.85 -10.10
N ARG A 141 -8.43 1.82 -10.95
CA ARG A 141 -9.45 2.72 -11.51
C ARG A 141 -9.38 2.74 -13.03
N LYS A 142 -10.40 2.17 -13.69
CA LYS A 142 -10.51 2.01 -15.15
C LYS A 142 -9.31 1.29 -15.78
N SER A 143 -8.66 0.38 -15.04
CA SER A 143 -7.39 -0.28 -15.43
C SER A 143 -7.39 -1.80 -15.23
N GLN A 144 -8.56 -2.41 -15.01
CA GLN A 144 -8.70 -3.83 -14.63
C GLN A 144 -8.02 -4.78 -15.62
N ASP A 145 -8.22 -4.57 -16.91
CA ASP A 145 -7.67 -5.45 -17.95
C ASP A 145 -6.13 -5.42 -17.98
N GLN A 146 -5.56 -4.22 -17.79
CA GLN A 146 -4.11 -4.05 -17.72
C GLN A 146 -3.54 -4.73 -16.47
N LEU A 147 -4.17 -4.51 -15.29
CA LEU A 147 -3.76 -5.16 -14.05
C LEU A 147 -3.77 -6.68 -14.17
N LEU A 148 -4.86 -7.26 -14.69
CA LEU A 148 -4.97 -8.70 -14.90
C LEU A 148 -3.90 -9.26 -15.83
N SER A 149 -3.51 -8.50 -16.86
CA SER A 149 -2.41 -8.88 -17.77
C SER A 149 -1.07 -9.01 -17.04
N PHE A 150 -0.73 -8.05 -16.17
CA PHE A 150 0.49 -8.10 -15.36
C PHE A 150 0.47 -9.25 -14.35
N ILE A 151 -0.63 -9.41 -13.61
CA ILE A 151 -0.78 -10.45 -12.59
C ILE A 151 -0.63 -11.85 -13.18
N LYS A 152 -1.27 -12.10 -14.34
CA LYS A 152 -1.16 -13.39 -15.04
C LYS A 152 0.27 -13.71 -15.50
N ARG A 153 1.04 -12.68 -15.87
CA ARG A 153 2.42 -12.82 -16.35
C ARG A 153 3.42 -13.06 -15.22
N ILE A 154 3.23 -12.41 -14.06
CA ILE A 154 4.24 -12.38 -12.98
C ILE A 154 3.97 -13.43 -11.91
N GLU A 155 2.73 -13.90 -11.75
CA GLU A 155 2.36 -14.92 -10.76
C GLU A 155 2.75 -14.52 -9.32
N VAL A 156 2.15 -13.45 -8.82
CA VAL A 156 2.36 -13.00 -7.43
C VAL A 156 1.73 -13.97 -6.41
N PRO A 157 2.24 -14.04 -5.17
CA PRO A 157 1.65 -14.80 -4.09
C PRO A 157 0.17 -14.42 -3.85
N LYS A 158 -0.63 -15.41 -3.42
CA LYS A 158 -2.06 -15.25 -3.14
C LYS A 158 -2.30 -14.92 -1.67
#